data_eded59ff2251000d562100cde9807605
#
_entry.id   eded59ff2251000d562100cde9807605
#
_cell.length_a   1.000
_cell.length_b   1.000
_cell.length_c   1.000
_cell.angle_alpha   90.00
_cell.angle_beta   90.00
_cell.angle_gamma   90.00
#
_symmetry.space_group_name_H-M   'P 1'
#
loop_
_entity.id
_entity.type
_entity.pdbx_description
1 polymer ?
#
loop_
_entity_poly.entity_id
_entity_poly.type
_entity_poly.pdbx_seq_one_letter_code
_entity_poly.pdbx_strand_id
1 'polypeptide(L)'
;QAHFLYFAGHSPEKRQALAECIEAYNQYYAEHFTWGIDFDKNGKIHYTDIIEMPSIREVLKKNPDPDDQIEWYCASGERDEAPEYALMAFTNRGWEGHKLYSSTLTFHVPNQLIFDPEQKQILMSLIQMCIDKLGVYHAVAGFQGVLPFKPMGVGDYSLAQGERFWGIYQGADIKERRQIENGIKSIDWLTYISHSLVQRICEVKTFPKYCEHFNLRSQQQQDGFLFQLEEFPQLLPSNQPVLDSYFNLNKALRPLRNGACLSISWDVGNNYQVLDVDESRKWIRRLDAPDIFPDRGHYQECKPQKKNIYLESGRPCEIDGIYRYDEQLDLDGQPMYVGYDDRNDYEQNDIYDYRQHVVLLKGDIAPRFLECYDHMVLKQAKKIKWHLVSEIVRVKE
;
A
#
# COMPACT_ATOMS: atom_id res chain seq x y z
N GLN A 1 13.12 -2.03 -10.17
CA GLN A 1 12.38 -1.01 -9.43
C GLN A 1 10.89 -1.19 -9.67
N ALA A 2 10.07 -1.08 -8.62
CA ALA A 2 8.62 -1.20 -8.73
C ALA A 2 7.93 0.08 -8.26
N HIS A 3 6.76 0.32 -8.83
CA HIS A 3 5.89 1.45 -8.54
C HIS A 3 4.48 0.92 -8.30
N PHE A 4 3.91 1.23 -7.15
CA PHE A 4 2.57 0.80 -6.76
C PHE A 4 1.69 2.02 -6.53
N LEU A 5 0.55 2.06 -7.22
CA LEU A 5 -0.43 3.12 -7.12
C LEU A 5 -1.78 2.52 -6.73
N TYR A 6 -2.40 3.06 -5.70
CA TYR A 6 -3.69 2.61 -5.16
C TYR A 6 -4.75 3.69 -5.34
N PHE A 7 -5.85 3.34 -5.97
CA PHE A 7 -6.91 4.28 -6.36
C PHE A 7 -8.29 3.63 -6.42
N ALA A 8 -9.31 4.46 -6.49
CA ALA A 8 -10.68 4.03 -6.79
C ALA A 8 -10.85 3.80 -8.29
N GLY A 9 -11.16 2.61 -8.75
CA GLY A 9 -10.95 2.24 -10.15
C GLY A 9 -12.12 1.65 -10.92
N HIS A 10 -13.34 1.60 -10.38
CA HIS A 10 -14.46 0.97 -11.06
C HIS A 10 -15.27 1.89 -11.99
N SER A 11 -15.22 3.21 -11.78
CA SER A 11 -16.00 4.14 -12.62
C SER A 11 -15.47 4.20 -14.05
N PRO A 12 -16.32 4.51 -15.05
CA PRO A 12 -15.89 4.63 -16.44
C PRO A 12 -14.75 5.64 -16.64
N GLU A 13 -14.78 6.77 -15.91
CA GLU A 13 -13.73 7.80 -15.96
C GLU A 13 -12.40 7.26 -15.43
N LYS A 14 -12.42 6.49 -14.35
CA LYS A 14 -11.22 5.88 -13.78
C LYS A 14 -10.64 4.79 -14.67
N ARG A 15 -11.51 3.99 -15.30
CA ARG A 15 -11.10 2.99 -16.31
C ARG A 15 -10.45 3.64 -17.52
N GLN A 16 -11.02 4.76 -18.00
CA GLN A 16 -10.44 5.53 -19.08
C GLN A 16 -9.07 6.11 -18.68
N ALA A 17 -8.97 6.70 -17.48
CA ALA A 17 -7.70 7.20 -16.94
C ALA A 17 -6.65 6.10 -16.79
N LEU A 18 -7.07 4.88 -16.36
CA LEU A 18 -6.20 3.72 -16.29
C LEU A 18 -5.62 3.35 -17.66
N ALA A 19 -6.49 3.31 -18.70
CA ALA A 19 -6.03 3.04 -20.06
C ALA A 19 -4.99 4.07 -20.52
N GLU A 20 -5.21 5.35 -20.25
CA GLU A 20 -4.27 6.41 -20.59
C GLU A 20 -2.91 6.26 -19.86
N CYS A 21 -2.92 5.82 -18.60
CA CYS A 21 -1.70 5.54 -17.84
C CYS A 21 -0.92 4.35 -18.43
N ILE A 22 -1.63 3.28 -18.79
CA ILE A 22 -1.04 2.09 -19.43
C ILE A 22 -0.44 2.47 -20.80
N GLU A 23 -1.17 3.22 -21.62
CA GLU A 23 -0.71 3.68 -22.92
C GLU A 23 0.53 4.58 -22.81
N ALA A 24 0.56 5.46 -21.81
CA ALA A 24 1.73 6.31 -21.58
C ALA A 24 2.98 5.51 -21.16
N TYR A 25 2.83 4.49 -20.31
CA TYR A 25 3.93 3.58 -20.00
C TYR A 25 4.38 2.84 -21.27
N ASN A 26 3.44 2.33 -22.06
CA ASN A 26 3.72 1.60 -23.28
C ASN A 26 4.47 2.42 -24.35
N GLN A 27 4.29 3.74 -24.38
CA GLN A 27 5.04 4.61 -25.29
C GLN A 27 6.57 4.54 -25.11
N TYR A 28 7.02 4.20 -23.89
CA TYR A 28 8.44 4.13 -23.56
C TYR A 28 8.98 2.70 -23.47
N TYR A 29 8.12 1.74 -23.08
CA TYR A 29 8.61 0.43 -22.64
C TYR A 29 7.91 -0.77 -23.28
N ALA A 30 6.89 -0.58 -24.13
CA ALA A 30 6.16 -1.70 -24.75
C ALA A 30 7.03 -2.62 -25.59
N GLU A 31 8.12 -2.10 -26.19
CA GLU A 31 9.06 -2.89 -27.01
C GLU A 31 9.80 -3.99 -26.23
N HIS A 32 9.82 -3.88 -24.90
CA HIS A 32 10.46 -4.86 -24.03
C HIS A 32 9.51 -6.01 -23.64
N PHE A 33 8.21 -5.86 -23.86
CA PHE A 33 7.25 -6.92 -23.54
C PHE A 33 7.31 -8.06 -24.55
N THR A 34 7.26 -9.28 -24.03
CA THR A 34 7.27 -10.52 -24.84
C THR A 34 5.99 -11.32 -24.69
N TRP A 35 5.31 -11.20 -23.57
CA TRP A 35 4.07 -11.93 -23.28
C TRP A 35 3.15 -11.13 -22.34
N GLY A 36 1.91 -11.60 -22.26
CA GLY A 36 0.91 -11.04 -21.36
C GLY A 36 -0.08 -12.09 -20.86
N ILE A 37 -1.05 -11.63 -20.09
CA ILE A 37 -2.13 -12.46 -19.59
C ILE A 37 -3.46 -11.84 -20.03
N ASP A 38 -4.20 -12.61 -20.81
CA ASP A 38 -5.59 -12.34 -21.12
C ASP A 38 -6.46 -13.08 -20.09
N PHE A 39 -7.23 -12.32 -19.30
CA PHE A 39 -8.15 -12.85 -18.32
C PHE A 39 -9.55 -12.94 -18.95
N ASP A 40 -10.09 -14.14 -19.05
CA ASP A 40 -11.46 -14.29 -19.49
C ASP A 40 -12.48 -13.91 -18.39
N LYS A 41 -13.76 -13.76 -18.78
CA LYS A 41 -14.84 -13.40 -17.84
C LYS A 41 -15.04 -14.40 -16.68
N ASN A 42 -14.47 -15.59 -16.79
CA ASN A 42 -14.54 -16.62 -15.74
C ASN A 42 -13.28 -16.64 -14.86
N GLY A 43 -12.39 -15.66 -15.04
CA GLY A 43 -11.11 -15.59 -14.32
C GLY A 43 -10.09 -16.64 -14.77
N LYS A 44 -10.31 -17.27 -15.95
CA LYS A 44 -9.34 -18.21 -16.49
C LYS A 44 -8.18 -17.45 -17.11
N ILE A 45 -6.97 -17.83 -16.72
CA ILE A 45 -5.73 -17.23 -17.15
C ILE A 45 -5.30 -17.83 -18.49
N HIS A 46 -5.12 -16.98 -19.49
CA HIS A 46 -4.57 -17.34 -20.79
C HIS A 46 -3.26 -16.59 -21.00
N TYR A 47 -2.15 -17.32 -21.00
CA TYR A 47 -0.86 -16.76 -21.38
C TYR A 47 -0.82 -16.54 -22.89
N THR A 48 -0.51 -15.34 -23.29
CA THR A 48 -0.62 -14.88 -24.68
C THR A 48 0.70 -14.20 -25.09
N ASP A 49 1.13 -14.43 -26.30
CA ASP A 49 2.22 -13.66 -26.91
C ASP A 49 1.81 -12.19 -26.97
N ILE A 50 2.76 -11.28 -26.78
CA ILE A 50 2.47 -9.84 -26.75
C ILE A 50 1.83 -9.33 -28.04
N ILE A 51 2.13 -9.95 -29.17
CA ILE A 51 1.57 -9.57 -30.49
C ILE A 51 0.06 -9.88 -30.56
N GLU A 52 -0.37 -10.91 -29.82
CA GLU A 52 -1.76 -11.36 -29.77
C GLU A 52 -2.52 -10.76 -28.59
N MET A 53 -1.82 -10.06 -27.70
CA MET A 53 -2.39 -9.47 -26.50
C MET A 53 -3.40 -8.35 -26.84
N PRO A 54 -4.65 -8.40 -26.37
CA PRO A 54 -5.59 -7.30 -26.60
C PRO A 54 -5.06 -6.02 -25.95
N SER A 55 -5.25 -4.90 -26.61
CA SER A 55 -4.97 -3.60 -26.00
C SER A 55 -5.89 -3.36 -24.79
N ILE A 56 -5.45 -2.54 -23.85
CA ILE A 56 -6.29 -2.18 -22.70
C ILE A 56 -7.64 -1.59 -23.14
N ARG A 57 -7.68 -0.84 -24.23
CA ARG A 57 -8.92 -0.28 -24.79
C ARG A 57 -9.89 -1.36 -25.28
N GLU A 58 -9.38 -2.42 -25.89
CA GLU A 58 -10.19 -3.55 -26.30
C GLU A 58 -10.73 -4.32 -25.10
N VAL A 59 -9.90 -4.48 -24.04
CA VAL A 59 -10.35 -5.11 -22.78
C VAL A 59 -11.47 -4.27 -22.14
N LEU A 60 -11.32 -2.96 -22.04
CA LEU A 60 -12.37 -2.07 -21.50
C LEU A 60 -13.66 -2.13 -22.34
N LYS A 61 -13.54 -2.19 -23.67
CA LYS A 61 -14.69 -2.31 -24.57
C LYS A 61 -15.44 -3.64 -24.42
N LYS A 62 -14.71 -4.73 -24.14
CA LYS A 62 -15.30 -6.06 -23.89
C LYS A 62 -15.96 -6.14 -22.51
N ASN A 63 -15.54 -5.32 -21.54
CA ASN A 63 -15.99 -5.33 -20.16
C ASN A 63 -16.54 -3.95 -19.76
N PRO A 64 -17.70 -3.53 -20.30
CA PRO A 64 -18.23 -2.18 -20.07
C PRO A 64 -18.93 -2.02 -18.72
N ASP A 65 -19.30 -3.14 -18.06
CA ASP A 65 -20.00 -3.10 -16.78
C ASP A 65 -19.03 -2.66 -15.65
N PRO A 66 -19.40 -1.72 -14.79
CA PRO A 66 -18.61 -1.37 -13.59
C PRO A 66 -18.31 -2.56 -12.68
N ASP A 67 -19.15 -3.59 -12.70
CA ASP A 67 -18.95 -4.83 -11.95
C ASP A 67 -18.02 -5.83 -12.64
N ASP A 68 -17.65 -5.58 -13.90
CA ASP A 68 -16.60 -6.34 -14.55
C ASP A 68 -15.23 -5.91 -13.97
N GLN A 69 -14.49 -6.87 -13.46
CA GLN A 69 -13.11 -6.64 -13.02
C GLN A 69 -12.21 -6.50 -14.25
N ILE A 70 -11.37 -5.46 -14.25
CA ILE A 70 -10.35 -5.30 -15.28
C ILE A 70 -9.03 -5.82 -14.71
N GLU A 71 -8.49 -6.82 -15.38
CA GLU A 71 -7.17 -7.36 -15.12
C GLU A 71 -6.36 -7.30 -16.41
N TRP A 72 -5.17 -6.75 -16.35
CA TRP A 72 -4.27 -6.63 -17.49
C TRP A 72 -2.83 -6.76 -17.03
N TYR A 73 -2.07 -7.63 -17.67
CA TYR A 73 -0.68 -7.87 -17.31
C TYR A 73 0.16 -8.10 -18.56
N CYS A 74 1.29 -7.41 -18.68
CA CYS A 74 2.33 -7.66 -19.67
C CYS A 74 3.70 -7.68 -19.02
N ALA A 75 4.63 -8.49 -19.55
CA ALA A 75 5.97 -8.65 -19.01
C ALA A 75 7.00 -8.97 -20.09
N SER A 76 8.27 -8.70 -19.76
CA SER A 76 9.44 -9.08 -20.54
C SER A 76 9.96 -10.46 -20.15
N GLY A 77 10.84 -11.01 -20.99
CA GLY A 77 11.53 -12.29 -20.73
C GLY A 77 10.64 -13.51 -20.92
N GLU A 78 11.01 -14.60 -20.29
CA GLU A 78 10.28 -15.86 -20.31
C GLU A 78 9.26 -15.90 -19.13
N ARG A 79 8.23 -16.74 -19.26
CA ARG A 79 7.15 -16.81 -18.27
C ARG A 79 7.58 -17.27 -16.87
N ASP A 80 8.65 -18.07 -16.83
CA ASP A 80 9.19 -18.66 -15.61
C ASP A 80 10.32 -17.82 -15.00
N GLU A 81 10.66 -16.70 -15.65
CA GLU A 81 11.69 -15.78 -15.21
C GLU A 81 11.10 -14.54 -14.55
N ALA A 82 11.87 -13.92 -13.65
CA ALA A 82 11.51 -12.63 -13.09
C ALA A 82 11.64 -11.55 -14.17
N PRO A 83 10.56 -10.83 -14.52
CA PRO A 83 10.61 -9.85 -15.59
C PRO A 83 11.41 -8.62 -15.20
N GLU A 84 12.20 -8.08 -16.14
CA GLU A 84 12.82 -6.77 -15.97
C GLU A 84 11.82 -5.63 -16.15
N TYR A 85 10.89 -5.78 -17.09
CA TYR A 85 9.78 -4.87 -17.33
C TYR A 85 8.47 -5.62 -17.13
N ALA A 86 7.58 -5.04 -16.35
CA ALA A 86 6.23 -5.54 -16.21
C ALA A 86 5.25 -4.40 -15.93
N LEU A 87 4.04 -4.56 -16.38
CA LEU A 87 2.94 -3.67 -16.10
C LEU A 87 1.71 -4.50 -15.73
N MET A 88 1.13 -4.21 -14.58
CA MET A 88 -0.08 -4.87 -14.07
C MET A 88 -1.11 -3.82 -13.68
N ALA A 89 -2.31 -3.99 -14.17
CA ALA A 89 -3.47 -3.21 -13.79
C ALA A 89 -4.56 -4.14 -13.26
N PHE A 90 -5.17 -3.70 -12.17
CA PHE A 90 -6.26 -4.43 -11.54
C PHE A 90 -7.29 -3.44 -11.00
N THR A 91 -8.56 -3.54 -11.46
CA THR A 91 -9.62 -2.70 -10.91
C THR A 91 -10.51 -3.51 -9.98
N ASN A 92 -10.97 -2.86 -8.91
CA ASN A 92 -12.07 -3.39 -8.12
C ASN A 92 -13.36 -3.33 -8.92
N ARG A 93 -14.33 -4.15 -8.53
CA ARG A 93 -15.70 -4.14 -9.05
C ARG A 93 -16.51 -3.04 -8.39
N GLY A 94 -17.57 -2.57 -9.04
CA GLY A 94 -18.41 -1.52 -8.47
C GLY A 94 -18.96 -1.88 -7.09
N TRP A 95 -19.44 -3.11 -6.91
CA TRP A 95 -19.93 -3.58 -5.61
C TRP A 95 -18.81 -3.76 -4.55
N GLU A 96 -17.56 -3.96 -4.95
CA GLU A 96 -16.42 -4.02 -4.03
C GLU A 96 -16.06 -2.63 -3.45
N GLY A 97 -16.56 -1.55 -4.06
CA GLY A 97 -16.41 -0.20 -3.53
C GLY A 97 -17.00 -0.04 -2.12
N HIS A 98 -18.05 -0.79 -1.80
CA HIS A 98 -18.59 -0.84 -0.44
C HIS A 98 -17.65 -1.50 0.56
N LYS A 99 -16.77 -2.38 0.08
CA LYS A 99 -15.76 -3.08 0.88
C LYS A 99 -14.48 -2.28 1.01
N LEU A 100 -14.42 -1.08 0.44
CA LEU A 100 -13.24 -0.21 0.43
C LEU A 100 -12.00 -0.84 -0.25
N TYR A 101 -12.18 -1.75 -1.20
CA TYR A 101 -11.06 -2.33 -1.92
C TYR A 101 -10.47 -1.35 -2.93
N SER A 102 -9.15 -1.30 -2.98
CA SER A 102 -8.42 -0.47 -3.92
C SER A 102 -8.29 -1.14 -5.28
N SER A 103 -8.30 -0.34 -6.33
CA SER A 103 -7.69 -0.69 -7.59
C SER A 103 -6.20 -0.43 -7.53
N THR A 104 -5.41 -1.14 -8.34
CA THR A 104 -3.96 -0.99 -8.38
C THR A 104 -3.45 -0.84 -9.80
N LEU A 105 -2.45 0.01 -9.96
CA LEU A 105 -1.58 0.04 -11.12
C LEU A 105 -0.15 -0.17 -10.63
N THR A 106 0.51 -1.19 -11.13
CA THR A 106 1.89 -1.50 -10.77
C THR A 106 2.72 -1.62 -12.01
N PHE A 107 3.89 -1.01 -12.04
CA PHE A 107 4.85 -1.21 -13.11
C PHE A 107 6.26 -1.38 -12.59
N HIS A 108 7.02 -2.24 -13.29
CA HIS A 108 8.41 -2.54 -12.99
C HIS A 108 9.29 -2.08 -14.13
N VAL A 109 10.47 -1.61 -13.76
CA VAL A 109 11.54 -1.26 -14.71
C VAL A 109 12.89 -1.69 -14.13
N PRO A 110 13.91 -1.94 -14.97
CA PRO A 110 15.27 -2.23 -14.52
C PRO A 110 15.80 -1.14 -13.60
N ASN A 111 16.59 -1.54 -12.59
CA ASN A 111 17.15 -0.59 -11.62
C ASN A 111 18.04 0.46 -12.26
N GLN A 112 18.73 0.12 -13.35
CA GLN A 112 19.65 1.01 -14.05
C GLN A 112 18.98 2.27 -14.56
N LEU A 113 17.70 2.20 -14.94
CA LEU A 113 16.98 3.34 -15.51
C LEU A 113 16.84 4.51 -14.54
N ILE A 114 16.76 4.25 -13.25
CA ILE A 114 16.63 5.34 -12.27
C ILE A 114 17.92 6.14 -12.11
N PHE A 115 19.07 5.57 -12.46
CA PHE A 115 20.37 6.22 -12.38
C PHE A 115 20.74 6.97 -13.66
N ASP A 116 19.98 6.77 -14.75
CA ASP A 116 20.05 7.58 -15.94
C ASP A 116 19.16 8.83 -15.79
N PRO A 117 19.69 10.05 -15.94
CA PRO A 117 18.93 11.27 -15.70
C PRO A 117 17.69 11.43 -16.60
N GLU A 118 17.78 11.03 -17.87
CA GLU A 118 16.68 11.12 -18.82
C GLU A 118 15.58 10.10 -18.48
N GLN A 119 15.96 8.86 -18.24
CA GLN A 119 15.04 7.79 -17.85
C GLN A 119 14.38 8.08 -16.49
N LYS A 120 15.14 8.60 -15.53
CA LYS A 120 14.59 9.08 -14.26
C LYS A 120 13.52 10.15 -14.47
N GLN A 121 13.77 11.12 -15.34
CA GLN A 121 12.80 12.17 -15.64
C GLN A 121 11.52 11.60 -16.27
N ILE A 122 11.64 10.65 -17.19
CA ILE A 122 10.51 9.93 -17.80
C ILE A 122 9.71 9.20 -16.70
N LEU A 123 10.36 8.42 -15.86
CA LEU A 123 9.71 7.68 -14.77
C LEU A 123 8.99 8.60 -13.79
N MET A 124 9.63 9.69 -13.36
CA MET A 124 9.01 10.67 -12.47
C MET A 124 7.78 11.32 -13.11
N SER A 125 7.85 11.63 -14.40
CA SER A 125 6.72 12.21 -15.16
C SER A 125 5.56 11.21 -15.31
N LEU A 126 5.85 9.92 -15.55
CA LEU A 126 4.86 8.86 -15.60
C LEU A 126 4.15 8.67 -14.26
N ILE A 127 4.92 8.61 -13.16
CA ILE A 127 4.36 8.49 -11.80
C ILE A 127 3.44 9.66 -11.51
N GLN A 128 3.90 10.89 -11.78
CA GLN A 128 3.10 12.09 -11.55
C GLN A 128 1.81 12.10 -12.36
N MET A 129 1.90 11.76 -13.65
CA MET A 129 0.72 11.68 -14.52
C MET A 129 -0.27 10.63 -14.01
N CYS A 130 0.21 9.45 -13.58
CA CYS A 130 -0.66 8.40 -13.03
C CYS A 130 -1.33 8.85 -11.73
N ILE A 131 -0.60 9.52 -10.84
CA ILE A 131 -1.15 10.08 -9.60
C ILE A 131 -2.30 11.03 -9.90
N ASP A 132 -2.09 11.97 -10.80
CA ASP A 132 -3.07 13.00 -11.13
C ASP A 132 -4.30 12.42 -11.84
N LYS A 133 -4.11 11.58 -12.85
CA LYS A 133 -5.22 10.99 -13.63
C LYS A 133 -6.06 10.01 -12.84
N LEU A 134 -5.43 9.14 -12.06
CA LEU A 134 -6.13 8.10 -11.30
C LEU A 134 -6.74 8.65 -10.00
N GLY A 135 -6.33 9.82 -9.54
CA GLY A 135 -6.72 10.32 -8.21
C GLY A 135 -6.28 9.33 -7.13
N VAL A 136 -5.00 9.04 -7.17
CA VAL A 136 -4.35 8.08 -6.26
C VAL A 136 -4.47 8.57 -4.82
N TYR A 137 -4.76 7.70 -3.89
CA TYR A 137 -4.73 8.06 -2.48
C TYR A 137 -3.44 7.64 -1.77
N HIS A 138 -2.77 6.61 -2.27
CA HIS A 138 -1.45 6.21 -1.80
C HIS A 138 -0.63 5.62 -2.94
N ALA A 139 0.64 5.96 -3.01
CA ALA A 139 1.59 5.32 -3.89
C ALA A 139 2.96 5.18 -3.24
N VAL A 140 3.69 4.16 -3.64
CA VAL A 140 5.09 3.96 -3.26
C VAL A 140 5.90 3.56 -4.49
N ALA A 141 7.17 3.95 -4.50
CA ALA A 141 8.14 3.50 -5.49
C ALA A 141 9.53 3.34 -4.86
N GLY A 142 10.22 2.27 -5.25
CA GLY A 142 11.56 1.97 -4.77
C GLY A 142 12.09 0.63 -5.27
N PHE A 143 13.07 0.09 -4.59
CA PHE A 143 13.57 -1.24 -4.88
C PHE A 143 12.60 -2.31 -4.41
N GLN A 144 12.42 -3.33 -5.23
CA GLN A 144 11.64 -4.51 -4.90
C GLN A 144 12.32 -5.76 -5.46
N GLY A 145 12.18 -6.87 -4.76
CA GLY A 145 12.44 -8.19 -5.31
C GLY A 145 11.35 -8.55 -6.31
N VAL A 146 11.67 -8.56 -7.60
CA VAL A 146 10.75 -9.00 -8.65
C VAL A 146 10.81 -10.51 -8.75
N LEU A 147 9.64 -11.15 -8.78
CA LEU A 147 9.50 -12.59 -8.86
C LEU A 147 8.82 -12.99 -10.18
N PRO A 148 9.02 -14.22 -10.65
CA PRO A 148 8.23 -14.76 -11.76
C PRO A 148 6.73 -14.66 -11.44
N PHE A 149 5.89 -14.52 -12.45
CA PHE A 149 4.44 -14.43 -12.27
C PHE A 149 3.83 -15.63 -11.51
N LYS A 150 4.40 -16.80 -11.68
CA LYS A 150 4.07 -18.01 -10.91
C LYS A 150 5.28 -18.50 -10.12
N PRO A 151 5.66 -17.81 -9.05
CA PRO A 151 6.80 -18.25 -8.26
C PRO A 151 6.46 -19.53 -7.52
N MET A 152 7.22 -20.60 -7.75
CA MET A 152 7.17 -21.80 -6.91
C MET A 152 8.32 -21.76 -5.91
N GLY A 153 8.01 -21.67 -4.61
CA GLY A 153 9.00 -21.80 -3.53
C GLY A 153 9.92 -20.61 -3.29
N VAL A 154 9.51 -19.38 -3.69
CA VAL A 154 10.36 -18.17 -3.56
C VAL A 154 9.92 -17.18 -2.47
N GLY A 155 8.89 -17.51 -1.69
CA GLY A 155 8.44 -16.67 -0.57
C GLY A 155 9.58 -16.38 0.41
N ASP A 156 10.34 -17.41 0.78
CA ASP A 156 11.51 -17.29 1.65
C ASP A 156 12.59 -16.37 1.09
N TYR A 157 12.77 -16.36 -0.23
CA TYR A 157 13.75 -15.47 -0.88
C TYR A 157 13.37 -13.99 -0.71
N SER A 158 12.12 -13.66 -0.93
CA SER A 158 11.64 -12.29 -0.76
C SER A 158 11.72 -11.82 0.67
N LEU A 159 11.30 -12.65 1.62
CA LEU A 159 11.45 -12.34 3.04
C LEU A 159 12.91 -12.08 3.39
N ALA A 160 13.81 -12.99 2.98
CA ALA A 160 15.24 -12.85 3.22
C ALA A 160 15.82 -11.56 2.63
N GLN A 161 15.35 -11.12 1.46
CA GLN A 161 15.76 -9.83 0.89
C GLN A 161 15.21 -8.65 1.71
N GLY A 162 13.94 -8.71 2.12
CA GLY A 162 13.32 -7.69 2.96
C GLY A 162 13.96 -7.57 4.36
N GLU A 163 14.50 -8.68 4.90
CA GLU A 163 15.24 -8.68 6.16
C GLU A 163 16.69 -8.18 6.00
N ARG A 164 17.28 -8.36 4.83
CA ARG A 164 18.68 -7.96 4.56
C ARG A 164 18.84 -6.49 4.24
N PHE A 165 17.79 -5.82 3.73
CA PHE A 165 17.88 -4.45 3.24
C PHE A 165 16.72 -3.59 3.68
N TRP A 166 17.00 -2.39 4.20
CA TRP A 166 15.99 -1.41 4.62
C TRP A 166 15.10 -0.93 3.47
N GLY A 167 15.69 -0.69 2.30
CA GLY A 167 15.05 -0.06 1.15
C GLY A 167 14.44 -1.06 0.16
N ILE A 168 14.15 -2.30 0.56
CA ILE A 168 13.37 -3.23 -0.25
C ILE A 168 11.91 -3.21 0.23
N TYR A 169 11.02 -2.80 -0.67
CA TYR A 169 9.59 -2.90 -0.45
C TYR A 169 9.13 -4.35 -0.66
N GLN A 170 8.30 -4.81 0.24
CA GLN A 170 7.65 -6.12 0.15
C GLN A 170 6.18 -5.91 -0.14
N GLY A 171 5.72 -6.45 -1.23
CA GLY A 171 4.34 -6.36 -1.63
C GLY A 171 4.25 -6.41 -3.13
N ALA A 172 3.26 -7.04 -3.66
CA ALA A 172 2.89 -7.04 -5.05
C ALA A 172 1.59 -7.79 -5.27
N ASP A 173 0.84 -8.07 -4.21
CA ASP A 173 -0.31 -8.94 -4.36
C ASP A 173 -1.60 -8.13 -4.51
N ILE A 174 -2.44 -8.61 -5.39
CA ILE A 174 -3.85 -8.24 -5.53
C ILE A 174 -4.58 -8.23 -4.17
N LYS A 175 -4.18 -9.11 -3.25
CA LYS A 175 -4.74 -9.17 -1.89
C LYS A 175 -4.34 -7.98 -1.03
N GLU A 176 -3.21 -7.36 -1.29
CA GLU A 176 -2.73 -6.19 -0.56
C GLU A 176 -3.69 -5.00 -0.68
N ARG A 177 -4.35 -4.85 -1.83
CA ARG A 177 -5.37 -3.83 -2.07
C ARG A 177 -6.50 -3.83 -1.03
N ARG A 178 -6.79 -4.99 -0.43
CA ARG A 178 -7.83 -5.14 0.60
C ARG A 178 -7.39 -4.63 1.97
N GLN A 179 -6.09 -4.42 2.16
CA GLN A 179 -5.48 -4.09 3.45
C GLN A 179 -5.12 -2.61 3.59
N ILE A 180 -5.15 -1.82 2.51
CA ILE A 180 -4.61 -0.45 2.49
C ILE A 180 -5.69 0.63 2.50
N GLU A 181 -6.93 0.27 2.51
CA GLU A 181 -8.09 1.10 2.18
C GLU A 181 -8.17 2.46 2.88
N ASN A 182 -7.89 2.49 4.17
CA ASN A 182 -7.99 3.70 4.99
C ASN A 182 -6.63 4.18 5.49
N GLY A 183 -5.55 3.72 4.88
CA GLY A 183 -4.24 4.02 5.37
C GLY A 183 -3.14 3.67 4.37
N ILE A 184 -1.98 3.42 4.92
CA ILE A 184 -0.80 2.98 4.18
C ILE A 184 -0.27 1.68 4.82
N LYS A 185 0.44 0.87 4.04
CA LYS A 185 1.13 -0.30 4.55
C LYS A 185 2.51 0.07 5.09
N SER A 186 3.28 0.75 4.28
CA SER A 186 4.65 1.15 4.58
C SER A 186 5.01 2.37 3.73
N ILE A 187 6.22 2.84 3.92
CA ILE A 187 6.82 3.92 3.12
C ILE A 187 7.97 3.36 2.27
N ASP A 188 8.34 4.09 1.23
CA ASP A 188 9.51 3.79 0.41
C ASP A 188 10.18 5.07 -0.08
N TRP A 189 11.20 4.97 -0.92
CA TRP A 189 11.96 6.06 -1.51
C TRP A 189 11.08 7.20 -2.05
N LEU A 190 10.09 6.87 -2.90
CA LEU A 190 8.97 7.77 -3.19
C LEU A 190 7.75 7.28 -2.42
N THR A 191 7.09 8.21 -1.76
CA THR A 191 5.84 7.95 -1.06
C THR A 191 4.88 9.09 -1.32
N TYR A 192 3.72 8.78 -1.91
CA TYR A 192 2.63 9.74 -2.10
C TYR A 192 1.49 9.42 -1.15
N ILE A 193 0.91 10.47 -0.58
CA ILE A 193 -0.32 10.39 0.20
C ILE A 193 -1.29 11.49 -0.23
N SER A 194 -2.56 11.13 -0.38
CA SER A 194 -3.61 12.09 -0.75
C SER A 194 -3.98 13.04 0.39
N HIS A 195 -4.61 14.16 0.04
CA HIS A 195 -5.16 15.09 1.01
C HIS A 195 -6.15 14.41 1.97
N SER A 196 -6.92 13.42 1.51
CA SER A 196 -7.85 12.66 2.36
C SER A 196 -7.12 11.87 3.45
N LEU A 197 -6.01 11.22 3.14
CA LEU A 197 -5.18 10.56 4.15
C LEU A 197 -4.54 11.57 5.11
N VAL A 198 -4.05 12.70 4.59
CA VAL A 198 -3.49 13.78 5.43
C VAL A 198 -4.49 14.28 6.46
N GLN A 199 -5.77 14.42 6.11
CA GLN A 199 -6.82 14.87 7.01
C GLN A 199 -7.00 13.97 8.25
N ARG A 200 -6.53 12.72 8.20
CA ARG A 200 -6.51 11.84 9.37
C ARG A 200 -5.51 12.31 10.44
N ILE A 201 -4.42 12.96 10.03
CA ILE A 201 -3.39 13.46 10.95
C ILE A 201 -3.69 14.91 11.35
N CYS A 202 -3.88 15.79 10.37
CA CYS A 202 -4.06 17.22 10.57
C CYS A 202 -4.83 17.86 9.40
N GLU A 203 -5.07 19.15 9.48
CA GLU A 203 -5.58 19.91 8.33
C GLU A 203 -4.52 19.97 7.21
N VAL A 204 -4.96 19.82 5.95
CA VAL A 204 -4.08 19.79 4.78
C VAL A 204 -3.13 20.99 4.75
N LYS A 205 -3.64 22.20 5.02
CA LYS A 205 -2.84 23.43 5.05
C LYS A 205 -1.73 23.46 6.12
N THR A 206 -1.87 22.67 7.19
CA THR A 206 -0.90 22.59 8.28
C THR A 206 0.08 21.43 8.13
N PHE A 207 -0.16 20.55 7.18
CA PHE A 207 0.65 19.35 6.98
C PHE A 207 2.13 19.64 6.64
N PRO A 208 2.49 20.64 5.81
CA PRO A 208 3.90 20.98 5.61
C PRO A 208 4.62 21.32 6.92
N LYS A 209 3.97 22.10 7.80
CA LYS A 209 4.52 22.41 9.13
C LYS A 209 4.62 21.19 10.04
N TYR A 210 3.67 20.26 9.94
CA TYR A 210 3.75 18.96 10.62
C TYR A 210 4.97 18.18 10.15
N CYS A 211 5.24 18.12 8.83
CA CYS A 211 6.42 17.45 8.27
C CYS A 211 7.74 18.07 8.76
N GLU A 212 7.80 19.40 8.93
CA GLU A 212 9.00 20.09 9.44
C GLU A 212 9.43 19.59 10.82
N HIS A 213 8.50 19.18 11.69
CA HIS A 213 8.81 18.61 13.00
C HIS A 213 9.60 17.30 12.92
N PHE A 214 9.55 16.65 11.77
CA PHE A 214 10.27 15.41 11.46
C PHE A 214 11.43 15.64 10.50
N ASN A 215 11.82 16.89 10.24
CA ASN A 215 12.85 17.27 9.26
C ASN A 215 12.56 16.73 7.85
N LEU A 216 11.29 16.68 7.47
CA LEU A 216 10.83 16.19 6.18
C LEU A 216 10.47 17.36 5.25
N ARG A 217 10.79 17.17 3.96
CA ARG A 217 10.31 18.03 2.88
C ARG A 217 9.31 17.26 2.04
N SER A 218 8.12 17.81 1.88
CA SER A 218 7.10 17.28 1.00
C SER A 218 6.93 18.19 -0.22
N GLN A 219 6.69 17.61 -1.37
CA GLN A 219 6.27 18.34 -2.56
C GLN A 219 4.75 18.32 -2.60
N GLN A 220 4.14 19.50 -2.53
CA GLN A 220 2.68 19.61 -2.65
C GLN A 220 2.28 19.31 -4.09
N GLN A 221 1.30 18.43 -4.25
CA GLN A 221 0.65 18.07 -5.50
C GLN A 221 -0.79 18.59 -5.49
N GLN A 222 -1.52 18.46 -6.61
CA GLN A 222 -2.90 18.89 -6.71
C GLN A 222 -3.77 18.30 -5.59
N ASP A 223 -3.69 17.00 -5.36
CA ASP A 223 -4.56 16.25 -4.45
C ASP A 223 -3.83 15.54 -3.30
N GLY A 224 -2.56 15.91 -3.06
CA GLY A 224 -1.77 15.26 -2.01
C GLY A 224 -0.36 15.81 -1.85
N PHE A 225 0.51 14.97 -1.29
CA PHE A 225 1.91 15.27 -1.05
C PHE A 225 2.79 14.10 -1.48
N LEU A 226 3.85 14.42 -2.21
CA LEU A 226 4.89 13.48 -2.60
C LEU A 226 6.14 13.69 -1.75
N PHE A 227 6.68 12.62 -1.23
CA PHE A 227 7.98 12.56 -0.56
C PHE A 227 8.97 11.83 -1.45
N GLN A 228 10.10 12.45 -1.68
CA GLN A 228 11.29 11.81 -2.21
C GLN A 228 12.37 11.85 -1.13
N LEU A 229 12.71 10.70 -0.57
CA LEU A 229 13.56 10.62 0.61
C LEU A 229 15.03 10.94 0.31
N GLU A 230 15.51 10.45 -0.81
CA GLU A 230 16.89 10.64 -1.28
C GLU A 230 16.87 10.95 -2.78
N GLU A 231 18.00 11.37 -3.32
CA GLU A 231 18.12 11.59 -4.77
C GLU A 231 17.81 10.32 -5.57
N PHE A 232 18.25 9.17 -5.07
CA PHE A 232 18.02 7.84 -5.64
C PHE A 232 17.52 6.87 -4.56
N PRO A 233 16.79 5.80 -4.92
CA PRO A 233 16.44 4.78 -3.97
C PRO A 233 17.70 4.13 -3.39
N GLN A 234 17.67 3.79 -2.12
CA GLN A 234 18.82 3.26 -1.38
C GLN A 234 18.58 1.81 -1.00
N LEU A 235 19.54 0.95 -1.31
CA LEU A 235 19.56 -0.44 -0.88
C LEU A 235 20.55 -0.60 0.27
N LEU A 236 20.14 -0.16 1.45
CA LEU A 236 20.99 -0.20 2.63
C LEU A 236 20.88 -1.54 3.35
N PRO A 237 22.01 -2.20 3.66
CA PRO A 237 22.00 -3.41 4.48
C PRO A 237 21.37 -3.15 5.87
N SER A 238 20.54 -4.06 6.35
CA SER A 238 19.83 -3.92 7.64
C SER A 238 20.74 -3.96 8.86
N ASN A 239 21.99 -4.46 8.71
CA ASN A 239 23.02 -4.40 9.75
C ASN A 239 23.69 -3.01 9.88
N GLN A 240 23.37 -2.08 8.99
CA GLN A 240 23.76 -0.66 9.10
C GLN A 240 22.58 0.15 9.65
N PRO A 241 22.83 1.34 10.23
CA PRO A 241 21.75 2.23 10.63
C PRO A 241 20.84 2.60 9.45
N VAL A 242 19.54 2.61 9.69
CA VAL A 242 18.58 3.14 8.70
C VAL A 242 18.82 4.64 8.52
N LEU A 243 18.59 5.15 7.30
CA LEU A 243 18.68 6.59 7.03
C LEU A 243 17.61 7.36 7.82
N ASP A 244 18.01 8.52 8.33
CA ASP A 244 17.10 9.40 9.06
C ASP A 244 15.86 9.80 8.25
N SER A 245 16.02 9.97 6.94
CA SER A 245 14.89 10.29 6.02
C SER A 245 13.80 9.21 6.04
N TYR A 246 14.18 7.93 5.97
CA TYR A 246 13.24 6.80 6.05
C TYR A 246 12.62 6.69 7.44
N PHE A 247 13.45 6.76 8.48
CA PHE A 247 12.98 6.69 9.86
C PHE A 247 11.98 7.81 10.18
N ASN A 248 12.31 9.04 9.81
CA ASN A 248 11.50 10.22 10.06
C ASN A 248 10.18 10.18 9.28
N LEU A 249 10.19 9.76 8.00
CA LEU A 249 8.96 9.62 7.23
C LEU A 249 8.07 8.53 7.82
N ASN A 250 8.64 7.38 8.18
CA ASN A 250 7.87 6.33 8.85
C ASN A 250 7.24 6.85 10.14
N LYS A 251 7.98 7.58 10.96
CA LYS A 251 7.49 8.16 12.20
C LYS A 251 6.35 9.16 11.96
N ALA A 252 6.49 10.02 10.95
CA ALA A 252 5.46 11.00 10.60
C ALA A 252 4.18 10.35 10.07
N LEU A 253 4.29 9.30 9.26
CA LEU A 253 3.17 8.65 8.59
C LEU A 253 2.64 7.39 9.31
N ARG A 254 3.31 6.92 10.36
CA ARG A 254 2.88 5.75 11.14
C ARG A 254 1.43 5.81 11.61
N PRO A 255 0.89 6.95 12.05
CA PRO A 255 -0.54 7.04 12.40
C PRO A 255 -1.50 6.72 11.25
N LEU A 256 -1.04 6.79 10.01
CA LEU A 256 -1.81 6.39 8.83
C LEU A 256 -1.69 4.90 8.51
N ARG A 257 -0.72 4.20 9.09
CA ARG A 257 -0.50 2.79 8.79
C ARG A 257 -1.67 1.96 9.27
N ASN A 258 -2.18 1.13 8.37
CA ASN A 258 -3.21 0.17 8.73
C ASN A 258 -2.62 -0.84 9.72
N GLY A 259 -3.10 -0.82 10.96
CA GLY A 259 -2.61 -1.65 12.06
C GLY A 259 -2.88 -3.13 11.87
N ALA A 260 -3.76 -3.44 10.97
CA ALA A 260 -4.16 -4.80 10.67
C ALA A 260 -3.61 -5.32 9.34
N CYS A 261 -2.68 -4.63 8.71
CA CYS A 261 -1.95 -5.20 7.59
C CYS A 261 -1.13 -6.40 8.10
N LEU A 262 -1.67 -7.59 7.96
CA LEU A 262 -1.20 -8.75 8.71
C LEU A 262 -0.47 -9.77 7.87
N SER A 263 -0.62 -9.73 6.54
CA SER A 263 0.04 -10.71 5.71
C SER A 263 0.66 -10.06 4.49
N ILE A 264 1.93 -10.30 4.31
CA ILE A 264 2.58 -10.18 3.02
C ILE A 264 2.38 -11.53 2.37
N SER A 265 1.35 -11.64 1.54
CA SER A 265 1.06 -12.90 0.87
C SER A 265 1.74 -12.96 -0.48
N TRP A 266 2.29 -14.12 -0.80
CA TRP A 266 2.75 -14.49 -2.13
C TRP A 266 1.76 -15.52 -2.67
N ASP A 267 1.15 -15.23 -3.79
CA ASP A 267 0.29 -16.21 -4.45
C ASP A 267 1.18 -17.20 -5.23
N VAL A 268 1.31 -18.41 -4.71
CA VAL A 268 2.10 -19.47 -5.30
C VAL A 268 1.17 -20.58 -5.79
N GLY A 269 0.28 -20.23 -6.72
CA GLY A 269 -0.67 -21.19 -7.26
C GLY A 269 -1.55 -21.83 -6.18
N ASN A 270 -1.73 -23.15 -6.21
CA ASN A 270 -2.54 -23.85 -5.20
C ASN A 270 -1.87 -24.04 -3.83
N ASN A 271 -0.63 -23.61 -3.68
CA ASN A 271 0.11 -23.64 -2.41
C ASN A 271 0.43 -22.22 -1.99
N TYR A 272 -0.47 -21.60 -1.26
CA TYR A 272 -0.26 -20.31 -0.64
C TYR A 272 0.85 -20.41 0.40
N GLN A 273 2.06 -19.94 0.08
CA GLN A 273 3.01 -19.56 1.12
C GLN A 273 2.72 -18.11 1.48
N VAL A 274 1.95 -17.95 2.50
CA VAL A 274 1.76 -16.68 3.18
C VAL A 274 2.90 -16.57 4.17
N LEU A 275 3.66 -15.47 4.16
CA LEU A 275 4.46 -15.15 5.34
C LEU A 275 3.51 -15.15 6.52
N ASP A 276 3.88 -15.79 7.59
CA ASP A 276 3.02 -15.80 8.76
C ASP A 276 2.81 -14.36 9.27
N VAL A 277 1.85 -14.22 10.15
CA VAL A 277 1.47 -12.91 10.68
C VAL A 277 2.64 -12.23 11.38
N ASP A 278 3.48 -12.99 12.07
CA ASP A 278 4.59 -12.46 12.86
C ASP A 278 5.73 -11.99 11.95
N GLU A 279 6.08 -12.74 10.92
CA GLU A 279 7.05 -12.35 9.90
C GLU A 279 6.60 -11.09 9.13
N SER A 280 5.33 -11.04 8.75
CA SER A 280 4.76 -9.88 8.08
C SER A 280 4.78 -8.64 8.96
N ARG A 281 4.41 -8.78 10.23
CA ARG A 281 4.46 -7.70 11.23
C ARG A 281 5.88 -7.24 11.49
N LYS A 282 6.84 -8.14 11.59
CA LYS A 282 8.25 -7.85 11.78
C LYS A 282 8.74 -6.93 10.65
N TRP A 283 8.48 -7.29 9.39
CA TRP A 283 8.87 -6.47 8.26
C TRP A 283 8.14 -5.13 8.21
N ILE A 284 6.82 -5.09 8.38
CA ILE A 284 6.02 -3.86 8.35
C ILE A 284 6.50 -2.87 9.42
N ARG A 285 6.87 -3.38 10.60
CA ARG A 285 7.33 -2.57 11.74
C ARG A 285 8.84 -2.34 11.77
N ARG A 286 9.59 -2.75 10.76
CA ARG A 286 11.06 -2.65 10.74
C ARG A 286 11.57 -1.25 11.04
N LEU A 287 10.90 -0.21 10.54
CA LEU A 287 11.26 1.18 10.73
C LEU A 287 10.76 1.78 12.06
N ASP A 288 9.95 1.06 12.83
CA ASP A 288 9.49 1.50 14.15
C ASP A 288 10.54 1.20 15.23
N ALA A 289 11.31 0.14 15.02
CA ALA A 289 12.35 -0.29 15.93
C ALA A 289 13.56 -0.81 15.16
N PRO A 290 14.28 0.07 14.46
CA PRO A 290 15.43 -0.32 13.65
C PRO A 290 16.58 -0.90 14.48
N ASP A 291 16.58 -0.67 15.79
CA ASP A 291 17.58 -1.21 16.72
C ASP A 291 17.39 -2.71 17.03
N ILE A 292 16.23 -3.28 16.73
CA ILE A 292 15.93 -4.70 16.94
C ILE A 292 15.69 -5.51 15.65
N PHE A 293 15.50 -4.86 14.53
CA PHE A 293 15.31 -5.53 13.24
C PHE A 293 16.66 -5.89 12.60
N PRO A 294 16.81 -7.03 11.89
CA PRO A 294 15.87 -8.14 11.80
C PRO A 294 15.98 -9.16 12.96
N ASP A 295 17.17 -9.32 13.56
CA ASP A 295 17.51 -10.47 14.42
C ASP A 295 17.87 -10.10 15.86
N ARG A 296 17.64 -8.86 16.29
CA ARG A 296 18.02 -8.35 17.60
C ARG A 296 16.85 -8.23 18.58
N GLY A 297 15.72 -8.79 18.20
CA GLY A 297 14.51 -8.77 19.01
C GLY A 297 13.23 -8.71 18.16
N HIS A 298 12.11 -8.67 18.84
CA HIS A 298 10.79 -8.62 18.21
C HIS A 298 9.81 -7.78 19.03
N TYR A 299 8.69 -7.45 18.42
CA TYR A 299 7.56 -6.91 19.13
C TYR A 299 6.67 -8.03 19.66
N GLN A 300 6.38 -7.96 20.95
CA GLN A 300 5.39 -8.84 21.58
C GLN A 300 4.12 -8.04 21.86
N GLU A 301 2.97 -8.60 21.47
CA GLU A 301 1.66 -8.07 21.82
C GLU A 301 1.21 -8.68 23.13
N CYS A 302 0.83 -7.83 24.08
CA CYS A 302 0.41 -8.23 25.41
C CYS A 302 -0.98 -7.66 25.71
N LYS A 303 -1.73 -8.32 26.55
CA LYS A 303 -2.98 -7.73 27.07
C LYS A 303 -2.67 -6.45 27.82
N PRO A 304 -3.49 -5.38 27.64
CA PRO A 304 -3.31 -4.13 28.37
C PRO A 304 -3.26 -4.35 29.88
N GLN A 305 -2.28 -3.76 30.54
CA GLN A 305 -2.16 -3.84 31.99
C GLN A 305 -3.32 -3.16 32.70
N LYS A 306 -3.88 -2.12 32.08
CA LYS A 306 -5.08 -1.42 32.56
C LYS A 306 -6.24 -1.67 31.60
N LYS A 307 -7.44 -1.80 32.12
CA LYS A 307 -8.67 -1.90 31.32
C LYS A 307 -9.18 -0.50 30.95
N ASN A 308 -9.89 -0.43 29.82
CA ASN A 308 -10.60 0.77 29.36
C ASN A 308 -9.68 1.99 29.17
N ILE A 309 -8.54 1.77 28.50
CA ILE A 309 -7.69 2.87 28.06
C ILE A 309 -8.19 3.38 26.73
N TYR A 310 -8.51 4.66 26.70
CA TYR A 310 -9.00 5.35 25.50
C TYR A 310 -8.07 6.50 25.11
N LEU A 311 -7.99 6.74 23.81
CA LEU A 311 -7.18 7.79 23.21
C LEU A 311 -8.03 8.56 22.19
N GLU A 312 -8.23 9.85 22.40
CA GLU A 312 -8.99 10.68 21.48
C GLU A 312 -8.15 11.13 20.29
N SER A 313 -8.76 11.20 19.11
CA SER A 313 -8.11 11.72 17.91
C SER A 313 -7.49 13.11 18.14
N GLY A 314 -6.25 13.28 17.72
CA GLY A 314 -5.47 14.49 17.91
C GLY A 314 -4.69 14.56 19.23
N ARG A 315 -4.83 13.57 20.11
CA ARG A 315 -4.04 13.48 21.34
C ARG A 315 -2.79 12.61 21.13
N PRO A 316 -1.69 12.92 21.81
CA PRO A 316 -0.50 12.08 21.77
C PRO A 316 -0.74 10.75 22.47
N CYS A 317 -0.25 9.69 21.89
CA CYS A 317 -0.27 8.35 22.44
C CYS A 317 0.71 8.24 23.61
N GLU A 318 0.29 7.65 24.71
CA GLU A 318 1.11 7.44 25.90
C GLU A 318 1.63 6.01 26.02
N ILE A 319 0.97 5.05 25.38
CA ILE A 319 1.25 3.61 25.50
C ILE A 319 1.41 3.02 24.10
N ASP A 320 2.55 2.39 23.85
CA ASP A 320 2.79 1.65 22.61
C ASP A 320 1.76 0.52 22.48
N GLY A 321 0.96 0.54 21.41
CA GLY A 321 -0.12 -0.45 21.33
C GLY A 321 -0.89 -0.46 20.01
N ILE A 322 -1.77 -1.44 19.94
CA ILE A 322 -2.82 -1.54 18.92
C ILE A 322 -4.08 -0.92 19.52
N TYR A 323 -4.60 0.05 18.80
CA TYR A 323 -5.81 0.77 19.16
C TYR A 323 -6.89 0.45 18.14
N ARG A 324 -8.11 0.23 18.65
CA ARG A 324 -9.30 -0.09 17.85
C ARG A 324 -10.38 0.93 18.06
N TYR A 325 -11.16 1.21 17.03
CA TYR A 325 -12.38 1.96 17.14
C TYR A 325 -13.56 0.99 17.33
N ASP A 326 -14.22 1.09 18.47
CA ASP A 326 -15.31 0.18 18.87
C ASP A 326 -16.69 0.85 18.92
N GLU A 327 -16.74 2.18 18.74
CA GLU A 327 -17.97 2.94 18.90
C GLU A 327 -18.65 3.21 17.55
N GLN A 328 -19.95 3.43 17.57
CA GLN A 328 -20.73 3.79 16.37
C GLN A 328 -20.95 5.29 16.23
N LEU A 329 -20.38 6.09 17.12
CA LEU A 329 -20.53 7.54 17.15
C LEU A 329 -19.18 8.22 17.17
N ASP A 330 -19.06 9.36 16.48
CA ASP A 330 -17.90 10.22 16.61
C ASP A 330 -17.86 10.97 17.96
N LEU A 331 -16.84 11.79 18.21
CA LEU A 331 -16.74 12.57 19.45
C LEU A 331 -17.83 13.65 19.59
N ASP A 332 -18.47 14.02 18.49
CA ASP A 332 -19.58 14.98 18.46
C ASP A 332 -20.94 14.29 18.58
N GLY A 333 -20.96 12.95 18.80
CA GLY A 333 -22.16 12.13 18.95
C GLY A 333 -22.91 11.87 17.65
N GLN A 334 -22.25 12.06 16.50
CA GLN A 334 -22.86 11.77 15.20
C GLN A 334 -22.61 10.32 14.80
N PRO A 335 -23.57 9.65 14.17
CA PRO A 335 -23.38 8.30 13.64
C PRO A 335 -22.17 8.23 12.69
N MET A 336 -21.42 7.13 12.81
CA MET A 336 -20.28 6.82 11.97
C MET A 336 -20.64 5.75 10.96
N TYR A 337 -20.29 5.96 9.71
CA TYR A 337 -20.35 4.93 8.69
C TYR A 337 -19.02 4.18 8.63
N VAL A 338 -19.04 2.94 9.04
CA VAL A 338 -17.84 2.09 9.18
C VAL A 338 -17.65 1.15 7.98
N GLY A 339 -18.42 1.34 6.91
CA GLY A 339 -18.46 0.42 5.76
C GLY A 339 -19.35 -0.80 6.03
N TYR A 340 -19.74 -1.47 4.96
CA TYR A 340 -20.50 -2.71 5.07
C TYR A 340 -19.55 -3.85 5.47
N ASP A 341 -19.93 -4.54 6.52
CA ASP A 341 -19.17 -5.65 7.06
C ASP A 341 -19.70 -6.97 6.52
N ASP A 342 -19.06 -7.51 5.51
CA ASP A 342 -19.29 -8.86 5.00
C ASP A 342 -18.54 -9.93 5.79
N ARG A 343 -18.47 -9.79 7.12
CA ARG A 343 -17.78 -10.77 7.99
C ARG A 343 -18.29 -12.20 7.87
N ASN A 344 -19.43 -12.39 7.22
CA ASN A 344 -20.00 -13.73 7.03
C ASN A 344 -19.28 -14.57 5.96
N ASP A 345 -18.43 -13.98 5.13
CA ASP A 345 -17.75 -14.69 4.05
C ASP A 345 -16.31 -15.14 4.36
N TYR A 346 -15.73 -14.70 5.48
CA TYR A 346 -14.41 -15.14 5.91
C TYR A 346 -14.53 -15.92 7.22
N GLU A 347 -14.15 -17.19 7.14
CA GLU A 347 -14.19 -18.15 8.22
C GLU A 347 -13.62 -17.58 9.54
N GLN A 348 -14.25 -17.90 10.61
CA GLN A 348 -14.10 -17.67 12.03
C GLN A 348 -12.71 -17.45 12.65
N ASN A 349 -11.65 -17.26 11.88
CA ASN A 349 -10.27 -17.10 12.35
C ASN A 349 -9.70 -15.68 12.21
N ASP A 350 -10.38 -14.74 11.57
CA ASP A 350 -9.86 -13.37 11.47
C ASP A 350 -10.25 -12.56 12.70
N ILE A 351 -9.36 -12.60 13.67
CA ILE A 351 -9.47 -11.93 14.96
C ILE A 351 -9.47 -10.39 14.82
N TYR A 352 -9.23 -9.85 13.63
CA TYR A 352 -9.03 -8.42 13.43
C TYR A 352 -9.95 -7.86 12.33
N ASP A 353 -10.80 -6.91 12.72
CA ASP A 353 -11.43 -6.01 11.77
C ASP A 353 -10.39 -4.97 11.33
N TYR A 354 -9.81 -5.20 10.17
CA TYR A 354 -8.69 -4.44 9.62
C TYR A 354 -8.96 -2.93 9.49
N ARG A 355 -10.22 -2.55 9.35
CA ARG A 355 -10.64 -1.17 9.12
C ARG A 355 -10.64 -0.30 10.36
N GLN A 356 -10.53 -0.90 11.53
CA GLN A 356 -10.72 -0.25 12.80
C GLN A 356 -9.47 -0.21 13.68
N HIS A 357 -8.33 -0.69 13.18
CA HIS A 357 -7.11 -0.77 13.96
C HIS A 357 -6.04 0.20 13.49
N VAL A 358 -5.31 0.78 14.42
CA VAL A 358 -4.08 1.53 14.18
C VAL A 358 -3.02 1.09 15.18
N VAL A 359 -1.77 1.06 14.72
CA VAL A 359 -0.61 0.88 15.61
C VAL A 359 -0.05 2.24 15.93
N LEU A 360 -0.02 2.58 17.21
CA LEU A 360 0.54 3.84 17.68
C LEU A 360 1.66 3.57 18.69
N LEU A 361 2.73 4.31 18.57
CA LEU A 361 3.82 4.33 19.53
C LEU A 361 3.77 5.63 20.34
N LYS A 362 4.41 5.63 21.50
CA LYS A 362 4.44 6.77 22.41
C LYS A 362 4.89 8.04 21.70
N GLY A 363 4.07 9.07 21.78
CA GLY A 363 4.26 10.35 21.13
C GLY A 363 3.58 10.48 19.76
N ASP A 364 3.09 9.41 19.16
CA ASP A 364 2.29 9.49 17.95
C ASP A 364 0.97 10.21 18.23
N ILE A 365 0.52 11.00 17.28
CA ILE A 365 -0.79 11.65 17.38
C ILE A 365 -1.86 10.69 16.89
N ALA A 366 -2.85 10.42 17.72
CA ALA A 366 -3.97 9.57 17.37
C ALA A 366 -4.71 10.11 16.13
N PRO A 367 -4.84 9.30 15.06
CA PRO A 367 -5.45 9.76 13.81
C PRO A 367 -6.96 9.96 13.96
N ARG A 368 -7.53 10.74 13.06
CA ARG A 368 -8.97 10.76 12.84
C ARG A 368 -9.37 9.52 12.06
N PHE A 369 -10.62 9.13 12.17
CA PHE A 369 -11.20 8.10 11.33
C PHE A 369 -11.64 8.71 10.01
N LEU A 370 -11.32 8.03 8.90
CA LEU A 370 -11.76 8.45 7.59
C LEU A 370 -13.02 7.69 7.22
N GLU A 371 -14.14 8.39 7.20
CA GLU A 371 -15.44 7.85 6.85
C GLU A 371 -15.52 7.66 5.33
N CYS A 372 -15.91 6.47 4.90
CA CYS A 372 -16.12 6.14 3.49
C CYS A 372 -17.59 5.90 3.24
N TYR A 373 -18.17 6.69 2.37
CA TYR A 373 -19.53 6.49 1.84
C TYR A 373 -19.49 5.75 0.52
N ASP A 374 -20.64 5.18 0.14
CA ASP A 374 -20.88 4.49 -1.10
C ASP A 374 -20.06 5.04 -2.28
N HIS A 375 -19.45 4.11 -3.04
CA HIS A 375 -18.68 4.38 -4.25
C HIS A 375 -17.45 5.28 -4.08
N MET A 376 -16.80 5.21 -2.92
CA MET A 376 -15.42 5.65 -2.76
C MET A 376 -15.15 7.14 -2.86
N VAL A 377 -16.05 7.95 -2.49
CA VAL A 377 -15.70 9.30 -2.17
C VAL A 377 -15.43 9.38 -0.67
N LEU A 378 -14.17 9.26 -0.32
CA LEU A 378 -13.65 9.57 1.00
C LEU A 378 -14.01 10.98 1.36
N LYS A 379 -14.68 11.22 2.44
CA LYS A 379 -15.33 12.50 2.55
C LYS A 379 -15.04 13.27 3.80
N GLN A 380 -14.94 12.64 4.92
CA GLN A 380 -14.75 13.41 6.14
C GLN A 380 -13.91 12.64 7.15
N ALA A 381 -12.80 13.26 7.56
CA ALA A 381 -12.03 12.76 8.69
C ALA A 381 -12.68 13.20 9.99
N LYS A 382 -13.28 12.27 10.71
CA LYS A 382 -13.98 12.51 11.98
C LYS A 382 -13.09 12.22 13.18
N LYS A 383 -13.26 12.99 14.24
CA LYS A 383 -12.62 12.71 15.53
C LYS A 383 -13.33 11.57 16.21
N ILE A 384 -12.58 10.59 16.66
CA ILE A 384 -13.10 9.41 17.34
C ILE A 384 -12.30 9.11 18.60
N LYS A 385 -12.78 8.14 19.35
CA LYS A 385 -12.14 7.61 20.54
C LYS A 385 -11.61 6.21 20.24
N TRP A 386 -10.30 6.07 20.25
CA TRP A 386 -9.60 4.82 20.06
C TRP A 386 -9.50 4.05 21.38
N HIS A 387 -9.71 2.76 21.35
CA HIS A 387 -9.58 1.86 22.50
C HIS A 387 -8.30 1.02 22.37
N LEU A 388 -7.45 1.03 23.39
CA LEU A 388 -6.25 0.18 23.44
C LEU A 388 -6.68 -1.29 23.63
N VAL A 389 -6.40 -2.13 22.63
CA VAL A 389 -6.74 -3.56 22.65
C VAL A 389 -5.54 -4.45 22.95
N SER A 390 -4.32 -4.01 22.59
CA SER A 390 -3.07 -4.69 22.93
C SER A 390 -1.97 -3.69 23.19
N GLU A 391 -1.15 -3.92 24.20
CA GLU A 391 0.13 -3.23 24.38
C GLU A 391 1.20 -3.89 23.54
N ILE A 392 2.12 -3.09 23.01
CA ILE A 392 3.27 -3.56 22.23
C ILE A 392 4.52 -3.37 23.06
N VAL A 393 5.20 -4.47 23.36
CA VAL A 393 6.45 -4.48 24.13
C VAL A 393 7.60 -4.87 23.22
N ARG A 394 8.71 -4.16 23.32
CA ARG A 394 9.95 -4.52 22.66
C ARG A 394 10.66 -5.57 23.47
N VAL A 395 10.88 -6.72 22.88
CA VAL A 395 11.71 -7.79 23.45
C VAL A 395 13.04 -7.78 22.72
N LYS A 396 14.14 -7.52 23.44
CA LYS A 396 15.51 -7.65 22.91
C LYS A 396 16.00 -9.05 23.23
N GLU A 397 16.58 -9.70 22.25
CA GLU A 397 17.32 -10.95 22.42
C GLU A 397 18.73 -10.74 22.95
#